data_0cd29f2758a12212b0b6796518e48092
#
_entry.id   0cd29f2758a12212b0b6796518e48092
#
_cell.length_a   1.000
_cell.length_b   1.000
_cell.length_c   1.000
_cell.angle_alpha   90.00
_cell.angle_beta   90.00
_cell.angle_gamma   90.00
#
_symmetry.space_group_name_H-M   'P 1'
#
loop_
_entity.id
_entity.type
_entity.pdbx_description
1 polymer ?
#
loop_
_entity_poly.entity_id
_entity_poly.type
_entity_poly.pdbx_seq_one_letter_code
_entity_poly.pdbx_strand_id
1 'polypeptide(L)'
;SQGYVEIKQDGSFGLEQGEPVFLGKTVPDFNMGWSNSLSYKGFGLSFLINGRFGGVVTSSTQAVLDRFGVSKTSAEARDAGGVLLPGQGRVDAQKYYQLIGTGDYTTSGYYVYSATNIRLQELTLSYKFPNLWFKDILKDVTLSFIANNPWMIYSLSLIHI
;
A
#
# COMPACT_ATOMS: atom_id res chain seq x y z
N SER A 1 16.18 -14.61 9.00
CA SER A 1 16.42 -13.93 10.26
C SER A 1 15.98 -12.49 10.10
N GLN A 2 15.13 -12.04 10.99
CA GLN A 2 14.85 -10.62 11.13
C GLN A 2 16.14 -9.99 11.66
N GLY A 3 16.63 -8.92 11.00
CA GLY A 3 17.74 -8.17 11.53
C GLY A 3 17.39 -7.64 12.92
N TYR A 4 18.13 -8.04 13.92
CA TYR A 4 17.91 -7.59 15.28
C TYR A 4 18.70 -6.31 15.53
N VAL A 5 18.06 -5.34 16.16
CA VAL A 5 18.74 -4.19 16.73
C VAL A 5 19.37 -4.66 18.03
N GLU A 6 20.67 -4.66 18.10
CA GLU A 6 21.40 -5.03 19.32
C GLU A 6 21.77 -3.80 20.13
N ILE A 7 21.53 -3.86 21.47
CA ILE A 7 22.09 -2.90 22.41
C ILE A 7 23.42 -3.46 22.85
N LYS A 8 24.50 -2.80 22.47
CA LYS A 8 25.84 -3.17 22.92
C LYS A 8 26.02 -2.90 24.41
N GLN A 9 26.96 -3.60 25.06
CA GLN A 9 27.25 -3.46 26.49
C GLN A 9 27.64 -2.04 26.91
N ASP A 10 28.11 -1.21 25.98
CA ASP A 10 28.42 0.20 26.19
C ASP A 10 27.18 1.13 26.12
N GLY A 11 25.99 0.56 25.98
CA GLY A 11 24.75 1.31 25.83
C GLY A 11 24.54 1.93 24.45
N SER A 12 25.43 1.68 23.49
CA SER A 12 25.24 2.11 22.09
C SER A 12 24.30 1.18 21.35
N PHE A 13 23.52 1.76 20.41
CA PHE A 13 22.70 0.99 19.51
C PHE A 13 23.50 0.60 18.29
N GLY A 14 23.38 -0.63 17.87
CA GLY A 14 23.92 -1.13 16.63
C GLY A 14 22.93 -2.03 15.91
N LEU A 15 23.07 -2.13 14.60
CA LEU A 15 22.46 -3.20 13.81
C LEU A 15 23.46 -4.33 13.71
N GLU A 16 23.04 -5.53 14.08
CA GLU A 16 23.82 -6.70 13.77
C GLU A 16 23.75 -6.97 12.26
N GLN A 17 24.89 -6.96 11.59
CA GLN A 17 24.97 -7.37 10.19
C GLN A 17 24.91 -8.90 10.12
N GLY A 18 23.71 -9.42 9.87
CA GLY A 18 23.52 -10.81 9.54
C GLY A 18 23.74 -11.08 8.04
N GLU A 19 23.70 -12.35 7.66
CA GLU A 19 23.71 -12.72 6.26
C GLU A 19 22.45 -12.19 5.54
N PRO A 20 22.56 -11.82 4.23
CA PRO A 20 21.42 -11.37 3.46
C PRO A 20 20.31 -12.43 3.44
N VAL A 21 19.08 -12.04 3.81
CA VAL A 21 17.92 -12.91 3.82
C VAL A 21 17.00 -12.54 2.66
N PHE A 22 16.53 -13.55 1.95
CA PHE A 22 15.54 -13.36 0.89
C PHE A 22 14.19 -12.95 1.48
N LEU A 23 13.77 -11.71 1.26
CA LEU A 23 12.52 -11.14 1.78
C LEU A 23 11.34 -11.33 0.83
N GLY A 24 11.58 -11.72 -0.40
CA GLY A 24 10.55 -11.92 -1.41
C GLY A 24 10.94 -11.36 -2.77
N LYS A 25 10.12 -11.62 -3.76
CA LYS A 25 10.29 -11.10 -5.13
C LYS A 25 9.39 -9.87 -5.34
N THR A 26 9.87 -8.88 -6.07
CA THR A 26 9.08 -7.67 -6.40
C THR A 26 8.05 -7.92 -7.50
N VAL A 27 8.24 -8.99 -8.28
CA VAL A 27 7.35 -9.39 -9.36
C VAL A 27 6.17 -10.18 -8.77
N PRO A 28 4.92 -9.89 -9.16
CA PRO A 28 3.76 -10.67 -8.71
C PRO A 28 3.82 -12.10 -9.23
N ASP A 29 3.15 -13.02 -8.54
CA ASP A 29 2.96 -14.39 -8.99
C ASP A 29 2.04 -14.43 -10.21
N PHE A 30 0.95 -13.68 -10.15
CA PHE A 30 0.04 -13.47 -11.27
C PHE A 30 -0.78 -12.17 -11.10
N ASN A 31 -1.30 -11.69 -12.23
CA ASN A 31 -2.29 -10.62 -12.27
C ASN A 31 -3.59 -11.18 -12.86
N MET A 32 -4.72 -10.73 -12.33
CA MET A 32 -6.04 -11.12 -12.79
C MET A 32 -6.87 -9.87 -13.06
N GLY A 33 -7.54 -9.83 -14.21
CA GLY A 33 -8.51 -8.81 -14.56
C GLY A 33 -9.88 -9.44 -14.81
N TRP A 34 -10.93 -8.86 -14.22
CA TRP A 34 -12.31 -9.23 -14.50
C TRP A 34 -13.07 -8.00 -14.96
N SER A 35 -13.49 -8.02 -16.25
CA SER A 35 -14.33 -6.97 -16.82
C SER A 35 -15.71 -7.51 -17.11
N ASN A 36 -16.72 -6.68 -16.89
CA ASN A 36 -18.09 -6.98 -17.25
C ASN A 36 -18.78 -5.72 -17.77
N SER A 37 -19.71 -5.92 -18.70
CA SER A 37 -20.51 -4.84 -19.28
C SER A 37 -21.95 -5.30 -19.39
N LEU A 38 -22.85 -4.53 -18.83
CA LEU A 38 -24.28 -4.77 -18.78
C LEU A 38 -25.00 -3.61 -19.46
N SER A 39 -25.98 -3.91 -20.28
CA SER A 39 -26.83 -2.88 -20.89
C SER A 39 -28.31 -3.25 -20.79
N TYR A 40 -29.13 -2.28 -20.39
CA TYR A 40 -30.57 -2.48 -20.27
C TYR A 40 -31.34 -1.17 -20.55
N LYS A 41 -32.22 -1.18 -21.52
CA LYS A 41 -33.11 -0.04 -21.84
C LYS A 41 -32.41 1.33 -21.89
N GLY A 42 -31.26 1.39 -22.53
CA GLY A 42 -30.47 2.63 -22.64
C GLY A 42 -29.47 2.88 -21.48
N PHE A 43 -29.62 2.19 -20.36
CA PHE A 43 -28.60 2.19 -19.30
C PHE A 43 -27.45 1.24 -19.64
N GLY A 44 -26.23 1.70 -19.44
CA GLY A 44 -25.02 0.90 -19.51
C GLY A 44 -24.25 0.97 -18.21
N LEU A 45 -23.80 -0.18 -17.73
CA LEU A 45 -22.89 -0.31 -16.60
C LEU A 45 -21.72 -1.16 -17.03
N SER A 46 -20.50 -0.66 -16.93
CA SER A 46 -19.31 -1.47 -17.07
C SER A 46 -18.36 -1.28 -15.90
N PHE A 47 -17.65 -2.34 -15.55
CA PHE A 47 -16.63 -2.29 -14.51
C PHE A 47 -15.46 -3.21 -14.83
N LEU A 48 -14.29 -2.82 -14.33
CA LEU A 48 -13.07 -3.59 -14.39
C LEU A 48 -12.49 -3.72 -12.97
N ILE A 49 -12.43 -4.96 -12.48
CA ILE A 49 -11.74 -5.30 -11.24
C ILE A 49 -10.39 -5.89 -11.61
N ASN A 50 -9.33 -5.36 -11.00
CA ASN A 50 -7.97 -5.84 -11.18
C ASN A 50 -7.42 -6.36 -9.86
N GLY A 51 -6.83 -7.55 -9.89
CA GLY A 51 -6.14 -8.19 -8.77
C GLY A 51 -4.68 -8.44 -9.10
N ARG A 52 -3.80 -8.04 -8.21
CA ARG A 52 -2.38 -8.39 -8.19
C ARG A 52 -2.12 -9.30 -7.00
N PHE A 53 -1.53 -10.46 -7.24
CA PHE A 53 -1.29 -11.47 -6.21
C PHE A 53 0.20 -11.79 -6.11
N GLY A 54 0.70 -11.80 -4.88
CA GLY A 54 2.13 -12.01 -4.59
C GLY A 54 2.99 -10.78 -4.86
N GLY A 55 4.28 -10.96 -4.68
CA GLY A 55 5.26 -9.89 -4.73
C GLY A 55 5.35 -9.11 -3.43
N VAL A 56 6.45 -8.37 -3.29
CA VAL A 56 6.69 -7.48 -2.16
C VAL A 56 7.02 -6.07 -2.66
N VAL A 57 6.75 -5.09 -1.82
CA VAL A 57 7.07 -3.68 -2.06
C VAL A 57 7.75 -3.11 -0.81
N THR A 58 8.78 -2.31 -1.01
CA THR A 58 9.46 -1.59 0.08
C THR A 58 8.91 -0.17 0.17
N SER A 59 8.52 0.26 1.37
CA SER A 59 8.05 1.62 1.62
C SER A 59 9.18 2.50 2.14
N SER A 60 9.88 3.17 1.26
CA SER A 60 10.87 4.20 1.63
C SER A 60 10.21 5.43 2.27
N THR A 61 8.97 5.74 1.90
CA THR A 61 8.20 6.82 2.53
C THR A 61 8.00 6.55 4.02
N GLN A 62 7.56 5.34 4.40
CA GLN A 62 7.39 4.97 5.80
C GLN A 62 8.72 5.02 6.55
N ALA A 63 9.81 4.55 5.97
CA ALA A 63 11.14 4.61 6.56
C ALA A 63 11.56 6.06 6.87
N VAL A 64 11.32 6.99 5.93
CA VAL A 64 11.61 8.42 6.13
C VAL A 64 10.73 9.03 7.21
N LEU A 65 9.42 8.74 7.21
CA LEU A 65 8.49 9.26 8.23
C LEU A 65 8.88 8.76 9.64
N ASP A 66 9.24 7.49 9.77
CA ASP A 66 9.67 6.90 11.02
C ASP A 66 10.98 7.52 11.50
N ARG A 67 11.96 7.66 10.61
CA ARG A 67 13.26 8.27 10.91
C ARG A 67 13.15 9.69 11.47
N PHE A 68 12.23 10.49 10.92
CA PHE A 68 11.98 11.85 11.38
C PHE A 68 10.97 11.94 12.54
N GLY A 69 10.43 10.81 12.99
CA GLY A 69 9.52 10.75 14.12
C GLY A 69 8.13 11.36 13.88
N VAL A 70 7.72 11.49 12.60
CA VAL A 70 6.45 12.09 12.19
C VAL A 70 5.38 11.07 11.84
N SER A 71 5.70 9.77 11.88
CA SER A 71 4.73 8.71 11.70
C SER A 71 3.92 8.46 12.98
N LYS A 72 2.72 7.90 12.82
CA LYS A 72 1.90 7.48 13.95
C LYS A 72 2.62 6.45 14.82
N THR A 73 3.30 5.48 14.20
CA THR A 73 4.04 4.42 14.89
C THR A 73 5.16 4.98 15.78
N SER A 74 5.93 5.94 15.24
CA SER A 74 7.01 6.59 16.03
C SER A 74 6.45 7.48 17.14
N ALA A 75 5.30 8.11 16.94
CA ALA A 75 4.62 8.90 17.97
C ALA A 75 4.12 8.01 19.12
N GLU A 76 3.43 6.92 18.81
CA GLU A 76 2.95 5.95 19.80
C GLU A 76 4.11 5.33 20.62
N ALA A 77 5.21 4.99 19.95
CA ALA A 77 6.40 4.47 20.64
C ALA A 77 7.02 5.51 21.58
N ARG A 78 7.05 6.77 21.18
CA ARG A 78 7.55 7.88 22.01
C ARG A 78 6.66 8.09 23.24
N ASP A 79 5.33 8.08 23.05
CA ASP A 79 4.37 8.25 24.14
C ASP A 79 4.40 7.04 25.11
N ALA A 80 4.69 5.84 24.61
CA ALA A 80 4.92 4.65 25.43
C ALA A 80 6.28 4.66 26.17
N GLY A 81 7.10 5.68 25.99
CA GLY A 81 8.42 5.80 26.61
C GLY A 81 9.50 4.97 25.93
N GLY A 82 9.35 4.62 24.67
CA GLY A 82 10.30 3.89 23.83
C GLY A 82 9.77 2.58 23.26
N VAL A 83 10.59 1.92 22.44
CA VAL A 83 10.31 0.64 21.81
C VAL A 83 10.77 -0.51 22.69
N LEU A 84 9.91 -1.49 22.94
CA LEU A 84 10.28 -2.69 23.70
C LEU A 84 10.90 -3.72 22.76
N LEU A 85 12.18 -4.01 22.96
CA LEU A 85 12.89 -5.05 22.22
C LEU A 85 12.92 -6.35 23.00
N PRO A 86 12.54 -7.50 22.40
CA PRO A 86 12.58 -8.80 23.05
C PRO A 86 14.00 -9.12 23.55
N GLY A 87 14.14 -9.41 24.85
CA GLY A 87 15.42 -9.77 25.45
C GLY A 87 16.37 -8.61 25.78
N GLN A 88 16.05 -7.37 25.36
CA GLN A 88 16.93 -6.22 25.53
C GLN A 88 16.30 -5.06 26.33
N GLY A 89 15.00 -5.14 26.59
CA GLY A 89 14.30 -4.09 27.35
C GLY A 89 13.79 -2.95 26.48
N ARG A 90 13.54 -1.80 27.11
CA ARG A 90 12.95 -0.63 26.47
C ARG A 90 14.04 0.33 25.98
N VAL A 91 13.89 0.76 24.76
CA VAL A 91 14.86 1.52 23.99
C VAL A 91 14.25 2.85 23.58
N ASP A 92 15.03 3.93 23.58
CA ASP A 92 14.59 5.24 23.12
C ASP A 92 14.04 5.19 21.70
N ALA A 93 12.80 5.69 21.52
CA ALA A 93 12.09 5.60 20.26
C ALA A 93 12.80 6.36 19.13
N GLN A 94 13.36 7.54 19.42
CA GLN A 94 14.05 8.35 18.43
C GLN A 94 15.28 7.61 17.88
N LYS A 95 16.11 7.10 18.75
CA LYS A 95 17.31 6.36 18.36
C LYS A 95 16.97 5.12 17.57
N TYR A 96 15.94 4.37 18.00
CA TYR A 96 15.47 3.18 17.30
C TYR A 96 15.03 3.50 15.87
N TYR A 97 14.11 4.45 15.69
CA TYR A 97 13.58 4.79 14.37
C TYR A 97 14.60 5.50 13.47
N GLN A 98 15.51 6.28 14.02
CA GLN A 98 16.62 6.83 13.26
C GLN A 98 17.51 5.72 12.69
N LEU A 99 17.75 4.68 13.46
CA LEU A 99 18.58 3.55 13.04
C LEU A 99 17.92 2.72 11.96
N ILE A 100 16.67 2.26 12.16
CA ILE A 100 15.97 1.40 11.19
C ILE A 100 15.49 2.16 9.95
N GLY A 101 15.22 3.46 10.07
CA GLY A 101 14.76 4.32 8.98
C GLY A 101 15.87 4.93 8.14
N THR A 102 17.14 4.58 8.36
CA THR A 102 18.30 5.15 7.64
C THR A 102 18.34 4.73 6.17
N GLY A 103 17.51 3.76 5.75
CA GLY A 103 17.48 3.29 4.38
C GLY A 103 18.66 2.42 3.98
N ASP A 104 19.48 2.04 4.95
CA ASP A 104 20.57 1.09 4.74
C ASP A 104 19.98 -0.29 4.43
N TYR A 105 20.60 -1.04 3.54
CA TYR A 105 20.12 -2.35 3.07
C TYR A 105 19.90 -3.36 4.21
N THR A 106 20.51 -3.12 5.36
CA THR A 106 20.43 -3.98 6.53
C THR A 106 19.08 -3.94 7.26
N THR A 107 18.29 -2.88 7.09
CA THR A 107 16.98 -2.70 7.75
C THR A 107 15.80 -2.78 6.78
N SER A 108 16.06 -3.02 5.51
CA SER A 108 15.01 -3.03 4.47
C SER A 108 13.88 -4.03 4.75
N GLY A 109 14.13 -5.09 5.50
CA GLY A 109 13.12 -6.07 5.88
C GLY A 109 11.97 -5.52 6.72
N TYR A 110 12.21 -4.50 7.54
CA TYR A 110 11.20 -3.87 8.38
C TYR A 110 10.12 -3.14 7.56
N TYR A 111 10.50 -2.59 6.42
CA TYR A 111 9.63 -1.80 5.55
C TYR A 111 9.17 -2.55 4.31
N VAL A 112 9.28 -3.88 4.31
CA VAL A 112 8.83 -4.73 3.20
C VAL A 112 7.41 -5.21 3.49
N TYR A 113 6.52 -4.93 2.55
CA TYR A 113 5.10 -5.24 2.63
C TYR A 113 4.68 -6.12 1.47
N SER A 114 3.59 -6.87 1.65
CA SER A 114 2.98 -7.62 0.54
C SER A 114 2.40 -6.66 -0.49
N ALA A 115 2.67 -6.92 -1.77
CA ALA A 115 2.12 -6.16 -2.88
C ALA A 115 0.76 -6.68 -3.37
N THR A 116 0.19 -7.68 -2.70
CA THR A 116 -1.13 -8.24 -3.04
C THR A 116 -2.22 -7.20 -2.82
N ASN A 117 -2.99 -6.93 -3.88
CA ASN A 117 -4.13 -6.01 -3.81
C ASN A 117 -5.20 -6.37 -4.83
N ILE A 118 -6.44 -5.99 -4.53
CA ILE A 118 -7.60 -6.07 -5.42
C ILE A 118 -8.26 -4.70 -5.45
N ARG A 119 -8.48 -4.16 -6.64
CA ARG A 119 -9.06 -2.82 -6.81
C ARG A 119 -10.13 -2.81 -7.90
N LEU A 120 -11.13 -1.98 -7.70
CA LEU A 120 -12.03 -1.58 -8.77
C LEU A 120 -11.29 -0.54 -9.61
N GLN A 121 -10.79 -0.97 -10.78
CA GLN A 121 -9.93 -0.13 -11.61
C GLN A 121 -10.74 0.87 -12.43
N GLU A 122 -11.90 0.46 -12.92
CA GLU A 122 -12.77 1.31 -13.70
C GLU A 122 -14.23 1.01 -13.38
N LEU A 123 -15.03 2.05 -13.30
CA LEU A 123 -16.48 1.99 -13.23
C LEU A 123 -17.06 3.00 -14.21
N THR A 124 -17.86 2.53 -15.15
CA THR A 124 -18.54 3.39 -16.12
C THR A 124 -20.03 3.19 -16.00
N LEU A 125 -20.75 4.27 -15.82
CA LEU A 125 -22.20 4.36 -15.91
C LEU A 125 -22.56 5.20 -17.13
N SER A 126 -23.45 4.71 -18.00
CA SER A 126 -23.87 5.45 -19.18
C SER A 126 -25.39 5.37 -19.35
N TYR A 127 -25.92 6.41 -19.95
CA TYR A 127 -27.32 6.42 -20.36
C TYR A 127 -27.45 6.99 -21.76
N LYS A 128 -28.04 6.19 -22.65
CA LYS A 128 -28.37 6.59 -24.00
C LYS A 128 -29.80 7.11 -24.03
N PHE A 129 -29.96 8.39 -24.36
CA PHE A 129 -31.26 9.03 -24.46
C PHE A 129 -32.02 8.55 -25.69
N PRO A 130 -33.31 8.23 -25.58
CA PRO A 130 -34.12 7.90 -26.74
C PRO A 130 -34.27 9.14 -27.65
N ASN A 131 -34.25 8.93 -28.97
CA ASN A 131 -34.32 9.99 -29.99
C ASN A 131 -35.60 10.86 -29.94
N LEU A 132 -36.57 10.47 -29.11
CA LEU A 132 -37.83 11.19 -28.89
C LEU A 132 -37.69 12.55 -28.20
N TRP A 133 -36.57 12.78 -27.51
CA TRP A 133 -36.34 14.02 -26.70
C TRP A 133 -35.80 15.19 -27.54
N PHE A 134 -35.09 14.90 -28.63
CA PHE A 134 -34.42 15.93 -29.44
C PHE A 134 -34.68 15.68 -30.94
N LYS A 135 -35.95 15.65 -31.30
CA LYS A 135 -36.38 15.43 -32.69
C LYS A 135 -35.56 16.31 -33.64
N ASP A 136 -34.77 15.89 -34.47
CA ASP A 136 -34.08 16.54 -35.58
C ASP A 136 -32.77 17.32 -35.31
N ILE A 137 -32.41 17.61 -34.02
CA ILE A 137 -31.20 18.40 -33.70
C ILE A 137 -30.06 17.49 -33.17
N LEU A 138 -30.37 16.55 -32.29
CA LEU A 138 -29.39 15.65 -31.68
C LEU A 138 -29.85 14.20 -31.81
N LYS A 139 -29.02 13.39 -32.45
CA LYS A 139 -29.22 11.94 -32.59
C LYS A 139 -28.21 11.21 -31.72
N ASP A 140 -28.63 10.13 -31.07
CA ASP A 140 -27.76 9.23 -30.31
C ASP A 140 -26.95 9.89 -29.15
N VAL A 141 -27.61 10.75 -28.38
CA VAL A 141 -27.00 11.40 -27.23
C VAL A 141 -26.78 10.34 -26.13
N THR A 142 -25.54 10.21 -25.66
CA THR A 142 -25.18 9.35 -24.56
C THR A 142 -24.45 10.18 -23.48
N LEU A 143 -24.93 10.11 -22.25
CA LEU A 143 -24.23 10.66 -21.09
C LEU A 143 -23.49 9.53 -20.39
N SER A 144 -22.21 9.72 -20.10
CA SER A 144 -21.38 8.73 -19.40
C SER A 144 -20.66 9.35 -18.21
N PHE A 145 -20.68 8.64 -17.11
CA PHE A 145 -19.87 8.90 -15.92
C PHE A 145 -18.81 7.82 -15.79
N ILE A 146 -17.54 8.22 -15.76
CA ILE A 146 -16.39 7.31 -15.67
C ILE A 146 -15.61 7.62 -14.41
N ALA A 147 -15.40 6.62 -13.59
CA ALA A 147 -14.55 6.70 -12.39
C ALA A 147 -13.37 5.73 -12.54
N ASN A 148 -12.16 6.27 -12.43
CA ASN A 148 -10.92 5.48 -12.48
C ASN A 148 -10.38 5.27 -11.07
N ASN A 149 -10.05 4.02 -10.75
CA ASN A 149 -9.57 3.58 -9.43
C ASN A 149 -10.43 4.06 -8.25
N PRO A 150 -11.78 3.98 -8.33
CA PRO A 150 -12.65 4.55 -7.32
C PRO A 150 -12.53 3.84 -5.97
N TRP A 151 -12.09 2.59 -5.96
CA TRP A 151 -12.07 1.81 -4.73
C TRP A 151 -10.99 0.74 -4.70
N MET A 152 -10.22 0.74 -3.58
CA MET A 152 -9.35 -0.37 -3.20
C MET A 152 -10.17 -1.38 -2.39
N ILE A 153 -10.49 -2.52 -2.98
CA ILE A 153 -11.34 -3.55 -2.36
C ILE A 153 -10.55 -4.29 -1.28
N TYR A 154 -9.29 -4.62 -1.59
CA TYR A 154 -8.41 -5.37 -0.70
C TYR A 154 -6.96 -4.95 -0.88
N SER A 155 -6.25 -4.76 0.22
CA SER A 155 -4.81 -4.54 0.24
C SER A 155 -4.22 -5.20 1.49
N LEU A 156 -3.21 -6.03 1.30
CA LEU A 156 -2.42 -6.62 2.38
C LEU A 156 -1.38 -5.64 2.93
N SER A 157 -1.10 -4.58 2.19
CA SER A 157 -0.19 -3.53 2.65
C SER A 157 -0.93 -2.60 3.61
N LEU A 158 -0.54 -2.61 4.87
CA LEU A 158 -1.02 -1.71 5.92
C LEU A 158 -0.43 -0.29 5.80
N ILE A 159 -0.16 0.17 4.60
CA ILE A 159 0.19 1.58 4.41
C ILE A 159 -1.12 2.37 4.46
N HIS A 160 -1.56 2.66 5.67
CA HIS A 160 -2.49 3.75 5.90
C HIS A 160 -1.68 5.06 5.88
N ILE A 161 -1.65 5.67 4.71
CA ILE A 161 -1.23 7.07 4.58
C ILE A 161 -2.36 7.96 5.07
#